data_4015140b6a24e82fa18db0d057762f87
#
_entry.id   4015140b6a24e82fa18db0d057762f87
#
_cell.length_a   1.000
_cell.length_b   1.000
_cell.length_c   1.000
_cell.angle_alpha   90.00
_cell.angle_beta   90.00
_cell.angle_gamma   90.00
#
_symmetry.space_group_name_H-M   'P 1'
#
loop_
_entity.id
_entity.type
_entity.pdbx_description
1 polymer ?
#
loop_
_entity_poly.entity_id
_entity_poly.type
_entity_poly.pdbx_seq_one_letter_code
_entity_poly.pdbx_strand_id
1 'polypeptide(L)'
;MYIRARGGVIISAGGFSFNPDMVANYAPQLPSSAVALGIPNNDGDAIGLGISAGAALSAMNGVIATASFYPPGKLIKGIVVNRSGRRFVNEDAYHGRTADFLMGQADASAFLILDAETFEYSENPELNNNLIDGWETIEDMEAALKLPAGSLVDTLNEYNRFASDGEDPLFHKNNKWVQPLDK
;
A
#
# COMPACT_ATOMS: atom_id res chain seq x y z
N MET A 1 39.71 17.17 -11.55
CA MET A 1 39.33 18.09 -12.67
C MET A 1 38.27 19.04 -12.11
N TYR A 2 38.43 20.36 -12.32
CA TYR A 2 37.43 21.36 -11.89
C TYR A 2 36.76 21.97 -13.11
N ILE A 3 35.42 22.04 -13.11
CA ILE A 3 34.62 22.61 -14.20
C ILE A 3 33.85 23.81 -13.65
N ARG A 4 34.00 24.97 -14.31
CA ARG A 4 33.22 26.18 -14.01
C ARG A 4 32.02 26.28 -14.97
N ALA A 5 30.80 26.09 -14.45
CA ALA A 5 29.59 26.34 -15.21
C ALA A 5 29.25 27.84 -15.20
N ARG A 6 28.98 28.43 -16.39
CA ARG A 6 28.64 29.87 -16.52
C ARG A 6 27.15 30.13 -16.35
N GLY A 7 26.30 29.16 -16.73
CA GLY A 7 24.85 29.28 -16.70
C GLY A 7 24.17 28.65 -15.50
N GLY A 8 24.91 27.90 -14.69
CA GLY A 8 24.39 27.17 -13.54
C GLY A 8 24.68 25.68 -13.61
N VAL A 9 24.26 24.96 -12.57
CA VAL A 9 24.36 23.51 -12.43
C VAL A 9 22.97 22.97 -12.16
N ILE A 10 22.57 21.93 -12.89
CA ILE A 10 21.32 21.20 -12.67
C ILE A 10 21.63 19.98 -11.82
N ILE A 11 20.92 19.83 -10.68
CA ILE A 11 21.02 18.67 -9.80
C ILE A 11 19.81 17.77 -10.07
N SER A 12 20.05 16.54 -10.58
CA SER A 12 19.04 15.55 -10.90
C SER A 12 19.46 14.15 -10.42
N ALA A 13 20.05 14.06 -9.22
CA ALA A 13 20.69 12.86 -8.69
C ALA A 13 19.82 12.13 -7.64
N GLY A 14 18.53 12.15 -7.81
CA GLY A 14 17.58 11.40 -6.96
C GLY A 14 17.12 12.14 -5.71
N GLY A 15 16.43 11.39 -4.85
CA GLY A 15 15.84 11.87 -3.60
C GLY A 15 16.60 11.38 -2.37
N PHE A 16 15.85 11.14 -1.27
CA PHE A 16 16.42 10.77 0.03
C PHE A 16 15.76 9.55 0.67
N SER A 17 15.06 8.70 -0.11
CA SER A 17 14.28 7.58 0.42
C SER A 17 15.14 6.54 1.17
N PHE A 18 16.44 6.47 0.91
CA PHE A 18 17.39 5.59 1.59
C PHE A 18 18.18 6.30 2.71
N ASN A 19 17.82 7.53 3.06
CA ASN A 19 18.41 8.26 4.19
C ASN A 19 17.40 8.31 5.34
N PRO A 20 17.53 7.44 6.37
CA PRO A 20 16.53 7.34 7.44
C PRO A 20 16.37 8.63 8.23
N ASP A 21 17.44 9.41 8.41
CA ASP A 21 17.38 10.67 9.14
C ASP A 21 16.58 11.72 8.35
N MET A 22 16.80 11.80 7.04
CA MET A 22 16.03 12.70 6.18
C MET A 22 14.57 12.25 6.08
N VAL A 23 14.31 10.94 5.97
CA VAL A 23 12.95 10.40 5.99
C VAL A 23 12.24 10.76 7.30
N ALA A 24 12.86 10.53 8.45
CA ALA A 24 12.29 10.87 9.75
C ALA A 24 11.99 12.37 9.89
N ASN A 25 12.87 13.22 9.35
CA ASN A 25 12.72 14.68 9.47
C ASN A 25 11.70 15.26 8.48
N TYR A 26 11.67 14.78 7.25
CA TYR A 26 10.90 15.39 6.18
C TYR A 26 9.63 14.64 5.80
N ALA A 27 9.55 13.34 6.12
CA ALA A 27 8.41 12.47 5.81
C ALA A 27 7.91 11.68 7.03
N PRO A 28 7.68 12.33 8.18
CA PRO A 28 7.29 11.65 9.43
C PRO A 28 5.91 10.96 9.36
N GLN A 29 5.14 11.23 8.31
CA GLN A 29 3.85 10.58 8.03
C GLN A 29 3.99 9.13 7.56
N LEU A 30 5.19 8.71 7.12
CA LEU A 30 5.40 7.32 6.71
C LEU A 30 5.42 6.40 7.94
N PRO A 31 4.73 5.24 7.88
CA PRO A 31 4.78 4.27 8.97
C PRO A 31 6.18 3.67 9.08
N SER A 32 6.55 3.22 10.28
CA SER A 32 7.85 2.57 10.53
C SER A 32 8.04 1.25 9.75
N SER A 33 6.95 0.67 9.26
CA SER A 33 6.95 -0.51 8.39
C SER A 33 7.22 -0.20 6.92
N ALA A 34 7.25 1.09 6.54
CA ALA A 34 7.52 1.47 5.17
C ALA A 34 8.96 1.10 4.77
N VAL A 35 9.08 0.48 3.62
CA VAL A 35 10.36 0.07 3.04
C VAL A 35 10.69 0.99 1.87
N ALA A 36 11.92 1.51 1.85
CA ALA A 36 12.37 2.34 0.74
C ALA A 36 12.43 1.51 -0.55
N LEU A 37 11.83 2.04 -1.62
CA LEU A 37 11.89 1.46 -2.96
C LEU A 37 12.74 2.35 -3.86
N GLY A 38 13.51 1.72 -4.76
CA GLY A 38 14.32 2.44 -5.74
C GLY A 38 15.79 2.08 -5.66
N ILE A 39 16.64 3.04 -5.99
CA ILE A 39 18.10 2.85 -6.04
C ILE A 39 18.69 3.21 -4.68
N PRO A 40 19.52 2.36 -4.05
CA PRO A 40 20.14 2.62 -2.74
C PRO A 40 20.88 3.96 -2.62
N ASN A 41 21.30 4.54 -3.74
CA ASN A 41 21.99 5.84 -3.77
C ASN A 41 21.04 7.06 -3.69
N ASN A 42 19.73 6.85 -3.45
CA ASN A 42 18.79 7.93 -3.11
C ASN A 42 18.91 8.30 -1.62
N ASP A 43 20.11 8.73 -1.23
CA ASP A 43 20.53 9.01 0.14
C ASP A 43 20.50 10.51 0.51
N GLY A 44 20.11 11.38 -0.43
CA GLY A 44 20.01 12.81 -0.22
C GLY A 44 21.30 13.60 -0.45
N ASP A 45 22.38 12.99 -0.86
CA ASP A 45 23.68 13.66 -1.08
C ASP A 45 23.55 14.85 -2.04
N ALA A 46 22.78 14.71 -3.12
CA ALA A 46 22.55 15.78 -4.08
C ALA A 46 21.79 16.97 -3.46
N ILE A 47 20.90 16.70 -2.54
CA ILE A 47 20.18 17.73 -1.76
C ILE A 47 21.17 18.44 -0.84
N GLY A 48 22.04 17.70 -0.16
CA GLY A 48 23.12 18.25 0.67
C GLY A 48 24.08 19.15 -0.11
N LEU A 49 24.47 18.76 -1.32
CA LEU A 49 25.27 19.58 -2.22
C LEU A 49 24.57 20.89 -2.60
N GLY A 50 23.27 20.84 -2.90
CA GLY A 50 22.47 22.02 -3.17
C GLY A 50 22.44 22.98 -1.99
N ILE A 51 22.20 22.48 -0.78
CA ILE A 51 22.20 23.28 0.46
C ILE A 51 23.57 23.92 0.67
N SER A 52 24.66 23.18 0.51
CA SER A 52 26.02 23.68 0.66
C SER A 52 26.38 24.79 -0.32
N ALA A 53 25.69 24.83 -1.46
CA ALA A 53 25.81 25.89 -2.47
C ALA A 53 24.83 27.06 -2.23
N GLY A 54 24.07 27.07 -1.13
CA GLY A 54 23.12 28.12 -0.79
C GLY A 54 21.70 27.94 -1.34
N ALA A 55 21.35 26.76 -1.83
CA ALA A 55 19.99 26.46 -2.27
C ALA A 55 19.03 26.32 -1.10
N ALA A 56 17.77 26.69 -1.30
CA ALA A 56 16.69 26.46 -0.38
C ALA A 56 15.97 25.14 -0.66
N LEU A 57 15.44 24.50 0.38
CA LEU A 57 14.60 23.32 0.28
C LEU A 57 13.14 23.70 0.05
N SER A 58 12.43 22.92 -0.75
CA SER A 58 10.99 23.08 -0.96
C SER A 58 10.32 21.72 -1.10
N ALA A 59 9.09 21.61 -0.61
CA ALA A 59 8.24 20.42 -0.73
C ALA A 59 8.90 19.11 -0.26
N MET A 60 9.76 19.16 0.73
CA MET A 60 10.49 18.00 1.25
C MET A 60 9.58 16.92 1.87
N ASN A 61 8.35 17.28 2.25
CA ASN A 61 7.35 16.34 2.77
C ASN A 61 6.61 15.58 1.66
N GLY A 62 6.89 15.85 0.40
CA GLY A 62 6.28 15.14 -0.73
C GLY A 62 6.91 13.76 -0.88
N VAL A 63 6.14 12.71 -0.60
CA VAL A 63 6.54 11.32 -0.77
C VAL A 63 5.53 10.59 -1.65
N ILE A 64 6.01 9.61 -2.40
CA ILE A 64 5.17 8.65 -3.11
C ILE A 64 5.30 7.32 -2.37
N ALA A 65 4.21 6.89 -1.75
CA ALA A 65 4.11 5.56 -1.17
C ALA A 65 3.33 4.63 -2.10
N THR A 66 3.56 3.35 -1.98
CA THR A 66 2.79 2.33 -2.70
C THR A 66 2.49 1.16 -1.78
N ALA A 67 1.28 0.63 -1.86
CA ALA A 67 0.84 -0.57 -1.15
C ALA A 67 0.34 -1.57 -2.20
N SER A 68 1.28 -2.22 -2.86
CA SER A 68 0.98 -3.25 -3.84
C SER A 68 0.66 -4.55 -3.14
N PHE A 69 -0.50 -5.14 -3.43
CA PHE A 69 -0.85 -6.50 -3.02
C PHE A 69 -1.05 -7.43 -4.25
N TYR A 70 -0.92 -6.88 -5.43
CA TYR A 70 -0.91 -7.57 -6.71
C TYR A 70 0.28 -7.06 -7.55
N PRO A 71 0.86 -7.78 -8.54
CA PRO A 71 0.40 -9.06 -9.08
C PRO A 71 0.53 -10.22 -8.08
N PRO A 72 -0.20 -11.36 -8.33
CA PRO A 72 -1.04 -11.61 -9.51
C PRO A 72 -2.39 -10.89 -9.44
N GLY A 73 -2.96 -10.62 -10.63
CA GLY A 73 -4.21 -9.86 -10.76
C GLY A 73 -5.43 -10.52 -10.10
N LYS A 74 -5.41 -11.84 -9.90
CA LYS A 74 -6.46 -12.56 -9.17
C LYS A 74 -6.70 -12.03 -7.75
N LEU A 75 -5.65 -11.53 -7.08
CA LEU A 75 -5.76 -11.00 -5.71
C LEU A 75 -6.70 -9.79 -5.62
N ILE A 76 -6.91 -9.07 -6.73
CA ILE A 76 -7.87 -7.96 -6.81
C ILE A 76 -9.32 -8.44 -6.57
N LYS A 77 -9.61 -9.72 -6.81
CA LYS A 77 -10.94 -10.30 -6.55
C LYS A 77 -11.30 -10.37 -5.07
N GLY A 78 -10.30 -10.42 -4.18
CA GLY A 78 -10.51 -10.31 -2.75
C GLY A 78 -10.96 -8.94 -2.30
N ILE A 79 -11.13 -8.76 -1.00
CA ILE A 79 -11.41 -7.46 -0.38
C ILE A 79 -10.32 -7.09 0.62
N VAL A 80 -10.05 -5.79 0.74
CA VAL A 80 -9.09 -5.27 1.73
C VAL A 80 -9.85 -4.67 2.90
N VAL A 81 -9.61 -5.21 4.09
CA VAL A 81 -10.24 -4.76 5.33
C VAL A 81 -9.21 -4.22 6.32
N ASN A 82 -9.61 -3.22 7.08
CA ASN A 82 -8.81 -2.67 8.16
C ASN A 82 -8.94 -3.51 9.45
N ARG A 83 -8.25 -3.08 10.51
CA ARG A 83 -8.32 -3.76 11.83
C ARG A 83 -9.69 -3.65 12.54
N SER A 84 -10.63 -2.92 11.98
CA SER A 84 -12.02 -2.93 12.42
C SER A 84 -12.90 -3.87 11.59
N GLY A 85 -12.32 -4.72 10.74
CA GLY A 85 -13.03 -5.65 9.87
C GLY A 85 -13.82 -4.97 8.75
N ARG A 86 -13.52 -3.72 8.40
CA ARG A 86 -14.28 -2.93 7.42
C ARG A 86 -13.43 -2.64 6.18
N ARG A 87 -14.04 -2.75 5.00
CA ARG A 87 -13.43 -2.25 3.75
C ARG A 87 -13.24 -0.74 3.83
N PHE A 88 -12.19 -0.23 3.22
CA PHE A 88 -11.87 1.19 3.23
C PHE A 88 -11.33 1.71 1.89
N VAL A 89 -11.11 0.84 0.93
CA VAL A 89 -10.55 1.16 -0.38
C VAL A 89 -11.15 0.28 -1.46
N ASN A 90 -11.13 0.77 -2.70
CA ASN A 90 -11.38 -0.01 -3.89
C ASN A 90 -10.11 -0.82 -4.22
N GLU A 91 -10.21 -2.12 -4.31
CA GLU A 91 -9.07 -3.02 -4.48
C GLU A 91 -8.44 -2.96 -5.88
N ASP A 92 -9.13 -2.47 -6.90
CA ASP A 92 -8.57 -2.22 -8.23
C ASP A 92 -8.08 -0.78 -8.44
N ALA A 93 -8.00 0.00 -7.35
CA ALA A 93 -7.39 1.30 -7.39
C ALA A 93 -5.87 1.23 -7.63
N TYR A 94 -5.31 2.31 -8.16
CA TYR A 94 -3.85 2.44 -8.27
C TYR A 94 -3.18 2.32 -6.89
N HIS A 95 -2.14 1.52 -6.79
CA HIS A 95 -1.51 1.16 -5.52
C HIS A 95 -0.95 2.34 -4.72
N GLY A 96 -0.62 3.46 -5.36
CA GLY A 96 -0.30 4.70 -4.63
C GLY A 96 -1.51 5.24 -3.89
N ARG A 97 -2.71 5.17 -4.49
CA ARG A 97 -3.95 5.55 -3.82
C ARG A 97 -4.31 4.59 -2.69
N THR A 98 -4.08 3.29 -2.90
CA THR A 98 -4.24 2.30 -1.83
C THR A 98 -3.33 2.60 -0.64
N ALA A 99 -2.09 3.02 -0.90
CA ALA A 99 -1.16 3.44 0.15
C ALA A 99 -1.66 4.65 0.94
N ASP A 100 -2.19 5.68 0.27
CA ASP A 100 -2.75 6.86 0.95
C ASP A 100 -3.88 6.47 1.91
N PHE A 101 -4.81 5.62 1.46
CA PHE A 101 -5.89 5.12 2.32
C PHE A 101 -5.39 4.22 3.44
N LEU A 102 -4.37 3.37 3.15
CA LEU A 102 -3.76 2.48 4.15
C LEU A 102 -3.07 3.27 5.26
N MET A 103 -2.31 4.31 4.92
CA MET A 103 -1.65 5.19 5.89
C MET A 103 -2.65 5.90 6.81
N GLY A 104 -3.90 6.07 6.37
CA GLY A 104 -4.99 6.60 7.19
C GLY A 104 -5.63 5.59 8.13
N GLN A 105 -5.32 4.28 8.02
CA GLN A 105 -5.85 3.25 8.91
C GLN A 105 -4.99 3.10 10.17
N ALA A 106 -5.58 2.50 11.21
CA ALA A 106 -4.84 2.21 12.43
C ALA A 106 -3.63 1.32 12.12
N ASP A 107 -2.46 1.70 12.63
CA ASP A 107 -1.17 1.03 12.44
C ASP A 107 -0.74 0.91 10.96
N ALA A 108 -1.34 1.69 10.05
CA ALA A 108 -1.14 1.60 8.61
C ALA A 108 -1.14 0.14 8.12
N SER A 109 -2.07 -0.66 8.60
CA SER A 109 -2.16 -2.09 8.32
C SER A 109 -3.57 -2.50 7.88
N ALA A 110 -3.62 -3.53 7.04
CA ALA A 110 -4.85 -4.11 6.54
C ALA A 110 -4.68 -5.61 6.28
N PHE A 111 -5.78 -6.30 6.08
CA PHE A 111 -5.83 -7.69 5.68
C PHE A 111 -6.47 -7.79 4.30
N LEU A 112 -5.86 -8.56 3.41
CA LEU A 112 -6.47 -8.98 2.16
C LEU A 112 -7.19 -10.31 2.43
N ILE A 113 -8.50 -10.30 2.25
CA ILE A 113 -9.36 -11.48 2.41
C ILE A 113 -9.65 -12.06 1.03
N LEU A 114 -9.40 -13.35 0.89
CA LEU A 114 -9.52 -14.09 -0.36
C LEU A 114 -10.26 -15.41 -0.08
N ASP A 115 -10.90 -15.96 -1.10
CA ASP A 115 -11.24 -17.38 -1.10
C ASP A 115 -10.06 -18.22 -1.61
N ALA A 116 -10.11 -19.54 -1.38
CA ALA A 116 -9.03 -20.45 -1.73
C ALA A 116 -8.77 -20.51 -3.25
N GLU A 117 -9.78 -20.27 -4.08
CA GLU A 117 -9.67 -20.32 -5.53
C GLU A 117 -8.95 -19.10 -6.13
N THR A 118 -8.97 -17.98 -5.42
CA THR A 118 -8.37 -16.71 -5.88
C THR A 118 -6.98 -16.49 -5.33
N PHE A 119 -6.56 -17.24 -4.30
CA PHE A 119 -5.22 -17.11 -3.75
C PHE A 119 -4.16 -17.59 -4.77
N GLU A 120 -3.12 -16.79 -4.95
CA GLU A 120 -1.98 -17.12 -5.82
C GLU A 120 -0.75 -16.34 -5.33
N TYR A 121 0.41 -16.97 -5.30
CA TYR A 121 1.67 -16.26 -5.06
C TYR A 121 2.14 -15.51 -6.31
N SER A 122 2.76 -14.36 -6.11
CA SER A 122 3.47 -13.66 -7.18
C SER A 122 4.69 -14.47 -7.65
N GLU A 123 5.00 -14.42 -8.94
CA GLU A 123 6.25 -14.94 -9.48
C GLU A 123 7.48 -14.21 -8.91
N ASN A 124 7.33 -12.95 -8.49
CA ASN A 124 8.37 -12.23 -7.78
C ASN A 124 8.15 -12.35 -6.26
N PRO A 125 8.99 -13.10 -5.54
CA PRO A 125 8.85 -13.30 -4.10
C PRO A 125 8.88 -12.01 -3.27
N GLU A 126 9.56 -10.97 -3.75
CA GLU A 126 9.64 -9.67 -3.07
C GLU A 126 8.29 -8.92 -3.04
N LEU A 127 7.38 -9.29 -3.94
CA LEU A 127 6.02 -8.72 -4.01
C LEU A 127 4.99 -9.59 -3.29
N ASN A 128 5.38 -10.73 -2.73
CA ASN A 128 4.44 -11.58 -2.02
C ASN A 128 4.08 -10.98 -0.67
N ASN A 129 2.78 -10.86 -0.44
CA ASN A 129 2.26 -10.62 0.88
C ASN A 129 2.40 -11.91 1.72
N ASN A 130 2.60 -11.77 3.02
CA ASN A 130 2.65 -12.92 3.91
C ASN A 130 1.25 -13.53 4.00
N LEU A 131 1.11 -14.78 3.57
CA LEU A 131 -0.06 -15.58 3.90
C LEU A 131 -0.06 -15.78 5.42
N ILE A 132 -1.16 -15.38 6.07
CA ILE A 132 -1.29 -15.55 7.52
C ILE A 132 -1.75 -16.97 7.81
N ASP A 133 -2.92 -17.36 7.30
CA ASP A 133 -3.50 -18.68 7.42
C ASP A 133 -4.72 -18.83 6.51
N GLY A 134 -5.34 -20.01 6.50
CA GLY A 134 -6.63 -20.31 5.91
C GLY A 134 -7.61 -20.83 6.98
N TRP A 135 -8.86 -20.42 6.91
CA TRP A 135 -9.91 -20.80 7.88
C TRP A 135 -11.14 -21.34 7.16
N GLU A 136 -11.81 -22.27 7.81
CA GLU A 136 -13.02 -22.90 7.32
C GLU A 136 -14.27 -22.00 7.48
N THR A 137 -14.25 -21.09 8.46
CA THR A 137 -15.34 -20.16 8.74
C THR A 137 -14.85 -18.72 8.87
N ILE A 138 -15.73 -17.76 8.56
CA ILE A 138 -15.41 -16.34 8.68
C ILE A 138 -15.23 -15.96 10.15
N GLU A 139 -16.00 -16.58 11.04
CA GLU A 139 -15.93 -16.35 12.49
C GLU A 139 -14.58 -16.77 13.07
N ASP A 140 -14.03 -17.91 12.62
CA ASP A 140 -12.70 -18.37 13.04
C ASP A 140 -11.62 -17.43 12.54
N MET A 141 -11.73 -16.98 11.27
CA MET A 141 -10.83 -15.98 10.68
C MET A 141 -10.87 -14.67 11.47
N GLU A 142 -12.07 -14.16 11.76
CA GLU A 142 -12.30 -12.93 12.53
C GLU A 142 -11.63 -13.00 13.91
N ALA A 143 -11.86 -14.12 14.61
CA ALA A 143 -11.27 -14.36 15.94
C ALA A 143 -9.74 -14.46 15.88
N ALA A 144 -9.18 -15.19 14.91
CA ALA A 144 -7.75 -15.36 14.74
C ALA A 144 -7.03 -14.04 14.39
N LEU A 145 -7.65 -13.21 13.55
CA LEU A 145 -7.17 -11.88 13.18
C LEU A 145 -7.41 -10.82 14.26
N LYS A 146 -8.11 -11.18 15.35
CA LYS A 146 -8.46 -10.30 16.47
C LYS A 146 -9.27 -9.08 16.02
N LEU A 147 -10.19 -9.28 15.09
CA LEU A 147 -11.11 -8.26 14.65
C LEU A 147 -12.30 -8.16 15.64
N PRO A 148 -13.01 -7.03 15.66
CA PRO A 148 -14.23 -6.91 16.47
C PRO A 148 -15.28 -7.95 16.05
N ALA A 149 -15.88 -8.62 17.02
CA ALA A 149 -16.82 -9.72 16.78
C ALA A 149 -17.99 -9.30 15.85
N GLY A 150 -18.22 -10.08 14.81
CA GLY A 150 -19.23 -9.85 13.77
C GLY A 150 -18.84 -8.83 12.70
N SER A 151 -17.72 -8.13 12.83
CA SER A 151 -17.36 -7.05 11.92
C SER A 151 -16.97 -7.55 10.52
N LEU A 152 -16.20 -8.63 10.43
CA LEU A 152 -15.81 -9.23 9.16
C LEU A 152 -17.00 -9.99 8.54
N VAL A 153 -17.77 -10.69 9.37
CA VAL A 153 -19.02 -11.37 8.95
C VAL A 153 -19.95 -10.38 8.27
N ASP A 154 -20.24 -9.24 8.92
CA ASP A 154 -21.09 -8.19 8.37
C ASP A 154 -20.53 -7.65 7.04
N THR A 155 -19.23 -7.38 7.00
CA THR A 155 -18.55 -6.83 5.81
C THR A 155 -18.62 -7.79 4.62
N LEU A 156 -18.38 -9.08 4.84
CA LEU A 156 -18.47 -10.09 3.79
C LEU A 156 -19.91 -10.33 3.35
N ASN A 157 -20.86 -10.37 4.26
CA ASN A 157 -22.28 -10.49 3.92
C ASN A 157 -22.76 -9.31 3.07
N GLU A 158 -22.37 -8.10 3.43
CA GLU A 158 -22.72 -6.90 2.64
C GLU A 158 -22.07 -6.95 1.26
N TYR A 159 -20.77 -7.27 1.18
CA TYR A 159 -20.07 -7.40 -0.10
C TYR A 159 -20.69 -8.50 -0.97
N ASN A 160 -20.87 -9.70 -0.45
CA ASN A 160 -21.38 -10.84 -1.20
C ASN A 160 -22.80 -10.62 -1.73
N ARG A 161 -23.63 -9.88 -0.99
CA ARG A 161 -24.98 -9.51 -1.44
C ARG A 161 -24.97 -8.77 -2.78
N PHE A 162 -24.02 -7.83 -2.97
CA PHE A 162 -23.89 -7.09 -4.22
C PHE A 162 -23.05 -7.84 -5.24
N ALA A 163 -22.00 -8.52 -4.78
CA ALA A 163 -21.10 -9.29 -5.64
C ALA A 163 -21.80 -10.44 -6.36
N SER A 164 -22.89 -10.99 -5.79
CA SER A 164 -23.73 -12.00 -6.46
C SER A 164 -24.40 -11.47 -7.75
N ASP A 165 -24.64 -10.17 -7.83
CA ASP A 165 -25.16 -9.49 -9.01
C ASP A 165 -24.02 -8.90 -9.89
N GLY A 166 -22.75 -9.14 -9.52
CA GLY A 166 -21.57 -8.62 -10.21
C GLY A 166 -21.32 -7.14 -9.98
N GLU A 167 -21.83 -6.58 -8.89
CA GLU A 167 -21.76 -5.15 -8.57
C GLU A 167 -21.01 -4.88 -7.26
N ASP A 168 -20.41 -3.70 -7.15
CA ASP A 168 -19.83 -3.16 -5.91
C ASP A 168 -20.20 -1.67 -5.77
N PRO A 169 -21.43 -1.36 -5.33
CA PRO A 169 -21.91 0.02 -5.26
C PRO A 169 -21.21 0.86 -4.19
N LEU A 170 -20.53 0.24 -3.22
CA LEU A 170 -19.90 0.95 -2.11
C LEU A 170 -18.52 1.48 -2.47
N PHE A 171 -17.72 0.69 -3.20
CA PHE A 171 -16.35 1.04 -3.55
C PHE A 171 -16.09 1.10 -5.05
N HIS A 172 -17.09 0.75 -5.88
CA HIS A 172 -17.03 0.82 -7.33
C HIS A 172 -15.89 0.02 -7.94
N LYS A 173 -15.58 -1.15 -7.38
CA LYS A 173 -14.66 -2.12 -7.96
C LYS A 173 -15.16 -2.51 -9.36
N ASN A 174 -14.27 -2.60 -10.33
CA ASN A 174 -14.64 -2.98 -11.69
C ASN A 174 -15.26 -4.39 -11.71
N ASN A 175 -16.40 -4.53 -12.38
CA ASN A 175 -17.22 -5.75 -12.39
C ASN A 175 -16.44 -7.02 -12.79
N LYS A 176 -15.40 -6.89 -13.61
CA LYS A 176 -14.52 -8.03 -13.97
C LYS A 176 -13.78 -8.66 -12.78
N TRP A 177 -13.66 -7.91 -11.67
CA TRP A 177 -12.99 -8.34 -10.44
C TRP A 177 -13.96 -8.66 -9.31
N VAL A 178 -15.26 -8.36 -9.52
CA VAL A 178 -16.30 -8.62 -8.50
C VAL A 178 -16.75 -10.05 -8.60
N GLN A 179 -16.66 -10.77 -7.49
CA GLN A 179 -17.24 -12.10 -7.30
C GLN A 179 -17.50 -12.31 -5.81
N PRO A 180 -18.50 -13.12 -5.42
CA PRO A 180 -18.68 -13.50 -4.03
C PRO A 180 -17.43 -14.20 -3.46
N LEU A 181 -17.20 -14.02 -2.16
CA LEU A 181 -16.14 -14.68 -1.40
C LEU A 181 -16.84 -15.64 -0.39
N ASP A 182 -17.07 -16.89 -0.80
CA ASP A 182 -17.90 -17.84 -0.08
C ASP A 182 -17.31 -19.28 0.00
N LYS A 183 -16.02 -19.44 -0.41
CA LYS A 183 -15.34 -20.74 -0.45
C LYS A 183 -13.95 -20.69 0.19
#